data_23d1fefee22c74eb3d911b067779ffc2
#
_entry.id   23d1fefee22c74eb3d911b067779ffc2
#
_cell.length_a   1.000
_cell.length_b   1.000
_cell.length_c   1.000
_cell.angle_alpha   90.00
_cell.angle_beta   90.00
_cell.angle_gamma   90.00
#
_symmetry.space_group_name_H-M   'P 1'
#
loop_
_entity.id
_entity.type
_entity.pdbx_description
1 polymer ?
#
loop_
_entity_poly.entity_id
_entity_poly.type
_entity_poly.pdbx_seq_one_letter_code
_entity_poly.pdbx_strand_id
1 'polypeptide(L)'
;MASLPALPLGVFSLSAADVVNGLYKIVDNNGDQIIVHNSFIADAEPGDKRVENKTILRSDPTTQDGLNGTHQTKLYASNISPIDIIRNEELVLLYAEANIPSNPTEAIKAIDVIRTSAGLPAYSGASTESALIDELLNQRRYSFWCENHRMYDLRRFGKSLSLPIDRPGDQIFNIFPIPLTENE
;
A
#
# COMPACT_ATOMS: atom_id res chain seq x y z
N MET A 1 -6.94 -25.93 -3.29
CA MET A 1 -6.36 -25.23 -4.45
C MET A 1 -4.86 -25.52 -4.44
N ALA A 2 -4.30 -26.02 -5.52
CA ALA A 2 -2.85 -26.17 -5.60
C ALA A 2 -2.19 -24.79 -5.58
N SER A 3 -1.21 -24.58 -4.70
CA SER A 3 -0.41 -23.36 -4.69
C SER A 3 0.30 -23.25 -6.05
N LEU A 4 0.07 -22.16 -6.76
CA LEU A 4 0.89 -21.83 -7.92
C LEU A 4 2.36 -21.73 -7.45
N PRO A 5 3.32 -22.27 -8.23
CA PRO A 5 4.72 -22.08 -7.91
C PRO A 5 5.03 -20.58 -7.85
N ALA A 6 5.81 -20.18 -6.86
CA ALA A 6 6.27 -18.79 -6.75
C ALA A 6 7.00 -18.40 -8.05
N LEU A 7 6.56 -17.29 -8.65
CA LEU A 7 7.29 -16.69 -9.77
C LEU A 7 8.70 -16.28 -9.30
N PRO A 8 9.69 -16.26 -10.19
CA PRO A 8 11.02 -15.82 -9.81
C PRO A 8 10.95 -14.40 -9.26
N LEU A 9 11.41 -14.25 -8.03
CA LEU A 9 11.44 -13.00 -7.30
C LEU A 9 12.66 -12.18 -7.75
N GLY A 10 12.54 -10.87 -7.71
CA GLY A 10 13.72 -10.01 -7.73
C GLY A 10 14.58 -10.33 -6.50
N VAL A 11 15.80 -10.81 -6.72
CA VAL A 11 16.68 -11.24 -5.63
C VAL A 11 17.77 -10.20 -5.43
N PHE A 12 17.97 -9.79 -4.18
CA PHE A 12 19.10 -8.96 -3.77
C PHE A 12 20.23 -9.82 -3.22
N SER A 13 21.46 -9.35 -3.36
CA SER A 13 22.63 -10.01 -2.78
C SER A 13 23.45 -9.06 -1.90
N LEU A 14 24.32 -9.62 -1.06
CA LEU A 14 25.29 -8.85 -0.28
C LEU A 14 26.58 -8.56 -1.06
N SER A 15 26.62 -8.86 -2.37
CA SER A 15 27.74 -8.50 -3.23
C SER A 15 27.89 -6.97 -3.27
N ALA A 16 29.13 -6.48 -3.21
CA ALA A 16 29.42 -5.04 -3.31
C ALA A 16 29.00 -4.42 -4.67
N ALA A 17 28.70 -5.26 -5.67
CA ALA A 17 28.23 -4.84 -6.99
C ALA A 17 26.70 -4.81 -7.10
N ASP A 18 25.98 -5.23 -6.06
CA ASP A 18 24.52 -5.30 -6.05
C ASP A 18 23.89 -4.27 -5.11
N VAL A 19 22.63 -3.93 -5.37
CA VAL A 19 21.86 -3.00 -4.53
C VAL A 19 21.05 -3.82 -3.52
N VAL A 20 21.01 -3.36 -2.29
CA VAL A 20 20.18 -3.98 -1.24
C VAL A 20 18.73 -3.54 -1.35
N ASN A 21 17.81 -4.32 -0.74
CA ASN A 21 16.40 -3.97 -0.66
C ASN A 21 16.21 -2.66 0.15
N GLY A 22 15.97 -1.56 -0.55
CA GLY A 22 15.80 -0.23 0.05
C GLY A 22 14.51 -0.07 0.88
N LEU A 23 13.57 -1.01 0.81
CA LEU A 23 12.36 -1.01 1.64
C LEU A 23 12.56 -1.71 2.99
N TYR A 24 13.68 -2.44 3.17
CA TYR A 24 14.05 -2.92 4.49
C TYR A 24 14.55 -1.77 5.35
N LYS A 25 13.99 -1.63 6.54
CA LYS A 25 14.35 -0.59 7.50
C LYS A 25 14.58 -1.18 8.89
N ILE A 26 15.69 -0.80 9.50
CA ILE A 26 15.96 -1.17 10.89
C ILE A 26 14.99 -0.41 11.79
N VAL A 27 14.41 -1.11 12.76
CA VAL A 27 13.47 -0.50 13.71
C VAL A 27 14.20 0.53 14.58
N ASP A 28 13.55 1.68 14.79
CA ASP A 28 14.07 2.80 15.59
C ASP A 28 15.38 3.43 15.09
N ASN A 29 15.78 3.15 13.85
CA ASN A 29 16.88 3.88 13.21
C ASN A 29 16.40 5.27 12.79
N ASN A 30 17.10 6.33 13.24
CA ASN A 30 16.75 7.72 12.94
C ASN A 30 17.41 8.29 11.66
N GLY A 31 18.22 7.50 10.97
CA GLY A 31 18.91 7.94 9.75
C GLY A 31 18.26 7.44 8.45
N ASP A 32 17.59 6.32 8.50
CA ASP A 32 17.04 5.65 7.33
C ASP A 32 15.77 4.88 7.70
N GLN A 33 14.63 5.56 7.73
CA GLN A 33 13.32 4.98 8.01
C GLN A 33 12.26 5.46 7.01
N ILE A 34 11.22 4.65 6.85
CA ILE A 34 9.99 5.02 6.16
C ILE A 34 8.90 5.13 7.22
N ILE A 35 8.51 6.37 7.51
CA ILE A 35 7.49 6.67 8.51
C ILE A 35 6.11 6.51 7.90
N VAL A 36 5.23 5.86 8.65
CA VAL A 36 3.85 5.62 8.27
C VAL A 36 3.03 6.85 8.58
N HIS A 37 2.30 7.35 7.59
CA HIS A 37 1.35 8.43 7.80
C HIS A 37 0.28 8.01 8.82
N ASN A 38 -0.02 8.89 9.78
CA ASN A 38 -0.92 8.55 10.90
C ASN A 38 -2.31 8.07 10.43
N SER A 39 -2.82 8.59 9.30
CA SER A 39 -4.10 8.13 8.76
C SER A 39 -4.10 6.67 8.31
N PHE A 40 -2.95 6.08 7.98
CA PHE A 40 -2.88 4.66 7.66
C PHE A 40 -3.28 3.78 8.85
N ILE A 41 -2.91 4.23 10.03
CA ILE A 41 -3.24 3.54 11.28
C ILE A 41 -4.67 3.91 11.73
N ALA A 42 -5.01 5.19 11.70
CA ALA A 42 -6.27 5.70 12.22
C ALA A 42 -7.51 5.27 11.41
N ASP A 43 -7.35 5.15 10.07
CA ASP A 43 -8.44 4.78 9.16
C ASP A 43 -8.58 3.25 9.00
N ALA A 44 -7.70 2.46 9.60
CA ALA A 44 -7.73 1.01 9.48
C ALA A 44 -8.97 0.42 10.16
N GLU A 45 -9.60 -0.55 9.52
CA GLU A 45 -10.67 -1.29 10.15
C GLU A 45 -10.13 -2.09 11.37
N PRO A 46 -10.86 -2.08 12.50
CA PRO A 46 -10.44 -2.85 13.66
C PRO A 46 -10.21 -4.32 13.34
N GLY A 47 -9.02 -4.83 13.67
CA GLY A 47 -8.64 -6.22 13.41
C GLY A 47 -7.95 -6.46 12.06
N ASP A 48 -7.68 -5.42 11.26
CA ASP A 48 -6.91 -5.55 10.03
C ASP A 48 -5.44 -5.92 10.34
N LYS A 49 -5.12 -7.20 10.15
CA LYS A 49 -3.78 -7.74 10.41
C LYS A 49 -2.69 -7.17 9.51
N ARG A 50 -3.04 -6.55 8.40
CA ARG A 50 -2.06 -5.92 7.49
C ARG A 50 -1.36 -4.75 8.15
N VAL A 51 -2.06 -4.04 9.05
CA VAL A 51 -1.46 -2.94 9.82
C VAL A 51 -0.33 -3.46 10.71
N GLU A 52 -0.62 -4.42 11.58
CA GLU A 52 0.38 -4.99 12.50
C GLU A 52 1.51 -5.74 11.77
N ASN A 53 1.19 -6.35 10.62
CA ASN A 53 2.18 -7.10 9.83
C ASN A 53 3.14 -6.20 9.06
N LYS A 54 2.70 -5.00 8.66
CA LYS A 54 3.45 -4.09 7.78
C LYS A 54 4.04 -2.88 8.49
N THR A 55 3.60 -2.61 9.72
CA THR A 55 4.05 -1.45 10.50
C THR A 55 4.46 -1.85 11.89
N ILE A 56 5.24 -1.02 12.54
CA ILE A 56 5.62 -1.17 13.93
C ILE A 56 5.60 0.19 14.63
N LEU A 57 5.07 0.22 15.86
CA LEU A 57 5.18 1.38 16.73
C LEU A 57 6.65 1.62 17.06
N ARG A 58 7.11 2.84 16.91
CA ARG A 58 8.46 3.26 17.28
C ARG A 58 8.54 3.49 18.79
N SER A 59 9.69 3.16 19.38
CA SER A 59 9.96 3.51 20.78
C SER A 59 10.09 5.02 20.97
N ASP A 60 10.53 5.73 19.93
CA ASP A 60 10.67 7.20 19.89
C ASP A 60 9.97 7.75 18.66
N PRO A 61 8.82 8.43 18.80
CA PRO A 61 8.14 9.10 17.71
C PRO A 61 9.05 10.12 17.04
N THR A 62 9.01 10.19 15.72
CA THR A 62 9.88 11.09 14.95
C THR A 62 9.11 12.27 14.40
N THR A 63 9.79 13.42 14.31
CA THR A 63 9.29 14.64 13.67
C THR A 63 10.27 15.09 12.62
N GLN A 64 9.78 15.36 11.41
CA GLN A 64 10.57 15.96 10.33
C GLN A 64 9.69 16.94 9.56
N ASP A 65 10.22 18.15 9.32
CA ASP A 65 9.54 19.20 8.54
C ASP A 65 8.10 19.51 9.00
N GLY A 66 7.86 19.43 10.32
CA GLY A 66 6.55 19.66 10.93
C GLY A 66 5.58 18.47 10.84
N LEU A 67 6.02 17.35 10.28
CA LEU A 67 5.24 16.10 10.25
C LEU A 67 5.67 15.17 11.38
N ASN A 68 4.69 14.61 12.07
CA ASN A 68 4.91 13.67 13.18
C ASN A 68 4.50 12.26 12.76
N GLY A 69 5.29 11.26 13.14
CA GLY A 69 4.99 9.87 12.90
C GLY A 69 5.32 9.00 14.09
N THR A 70 4.39 8.12 14.45
CA THR A 70 4.54 7.18 15.58
C THR A 70 4.92 5.77 15.13
N HIS A 71 4.66 5.44 13.87
CA HIS A 71 4.92 4.11 13.30
C HIS A 71 5.89 4.20 12.13
N GLN A 72 6.66 3.15 11.95
CA GLN A 72 7.47 2.93 10.76
C GLN A 72 7.09 1.64 10.05
N THR A 73 7.47 1.53 8.79
CA THR A 73 7.26 0.30 8.00
C THR A 73 8.14 -0.85 8.50
N LYS A 74 7.60 -2.08 8.41
CA LYS A 74 8.25 -3.33 8.80
C LYS A 74 8.00 -4.41 7.72
N LEU A 75 8.20 -4.09 6.46
CA LEU A 75 7.81 -4.97 5.35
C LEU A 75 8.70 -6.18 5.16
N TYR A 76 9.99 -6.06 5.44
CA TYR A 76 10.99 -7.05 5.11
C TYR A 76 11.84 -7.43 6.32
N ALA A 77 12.24 -8.69 6.38
CA ALA A 77 13.05 -9.23 7.49
C ALA A 77 14.55 -8.88 7.37
N SER A 78 15.02 -8.60 6.16
CA SER A 78 16.42 -8.27 5.91
C SER A 78 16.59 -7.43 4.63
N ASN A 79 17.75 -6.84 4.48
CA ASN A 79 18.13 -6.06 3.30
C ASN A 79 18.39 -6.90 2.04
N ILE A 80 18.34 -8.22 2.15
CA ILE A 80 18.39 -9.16 1.00
C ILE A 80 17.05 -9.87 0.79
N SER A 81 16.00 -9.52 1.53
CA SER A 81 14.67 -10.06 1.30
C SER A 81 14.20 -9.75 -0.11
N PRO A 82 13.69 -10.74 -0.86
CA PRO A 82 13.20 -10.53 -2.21
C PRO A 82 11.95 -9.64 -2.25
N ILE A 83 11.74 -8.96 -3.36
CA ILE A 83 10.53 -8.17 -3.63
C ILE A 83 9.72 -8.91 -4.69
N ASP A 84 8.43 -9.09 -4.43
CA ASP A 84 7.50 -9.65 -5.40
C ASP A 84 7.27 -8.64 -6.54
N ILE A 85 7.32 -9.12 -7.78
CA ILE A 85 6.98 -8.30 -8.96
C ILE A 85 5.46 -8.19 -9.10
N ILE A 86 4.75 -9.31 -8.92
CA ILE A 86 3.28 -9.39 -8.91
C ILE A 86 2.88 -10.38 -7.83
N ARG A 87 1.91 -10.00 -7.01
CA ARG A 87 1.36 -10.84 -5.95
C ARG A 87 -0.05 -11.34 -6.29
N ASN A 88 -0.43 -12.48 -5.73
CA ASN A 88 -1.78 -13.03 -5.91
C ASN A 88 -2.88 -12.07 -5.44
N GLU A 89 -2.65 -11.29 -4.39
CA GLU A 89 -3.59 -10.25 -3.92
C GLU A 89 -3.90 -9.23 -5.02
N GLU A 90 -2.89 -8.84 -5.82
CA GLU A 90 -3.08 -7.91 -6.93
C GLU A 90 -4.00 -8.49 -8.00
N LEU A 91 -3.78 -9.75 -8.38
CA LEU A 91 -4.62 -10.44 -9.37
C LEU A 91 -6.06 -10.58 -8.89
N VAL A 92 -6.27 -10.89 -7.61
CA VAL A 92 -7.63 -10.99 -7.02
C VAL A 92 -8.31 -9.63 -7.02
N LEU A 93 -7.61 -8.54 -6.66
CA LEU A 93 -8.18 -7.20 -6.64
C LEU A 93 -8.40 -6.64 -8.05
N LEU A 94 -7.56 -6.99 -9.04
CA LEU A 94 -7.83 -6.69 -10.45
C LEU A 94 -9.06 -7.42 -10.97
N TYR A 95 -9.23 -8.70 -10.58
CA TYR A 95 -10.43 -9.47 -10.92
C TYR A 95 -11.68 -8.85 -10.27
N ALA A 96 -11.60 -8.42 -9.02
CA ALA A 96 -12.69 -7.70 -8.35
C ALA A 96 -13.08 -6.44 -9.14
N GLU A 97 -12.08 -5.62 -9.47
CA GLU A 97 -12.27 -4.38 -10.20
C GLU A 97 -12.96 -4.59 -11.55
N ALA A 98 -12.51 -5.57 -12.33
CA ALA A 98 -13.10 -5.90 -13.63
C ALA A 98 -14.57 -6.34 -13.54
N ASN A 99 -14.99 -6.90 -12.40
CA ASN A 99 -16.36 -7.35 -12.18
C ASN A 99 -17.29 -6.27 -11.58
N ILE A 100 -16.77 -5.20 -11.01
CA ILE A 100 -17.60 -4.14 -10.38
C ILE A 100 -18.73 -3.65 -11.31
N PRO A 101 -18.47 -3.26 -12.57
CA PRO A 101 -19.51 -2.67 -13.41
C PRO A 101 -20.54 -3.69 -13.95
N SER A 102 -20.18 -4.97 -14.05
CA SER A 102 -21.01 -5.98 -14.73
C SER A 102 -21.52 -7.08 -13.83
N ASN A 103 -20.80 -7.41 -12.77
CA ASN A 103 -21.14 -8.48 -11.83
C ASN A 103 -20.72 -8.12 -10.40
N PRO A 104 -21.44 -7.19 -9.72
CA PRO A 104 -21.09 -6.76 -8.37
C PRO A 104 -21.00 -7.89 -7.35
N THR A 105 -21.80 -8.93 -7.50
CA THR A 105 -21.78 -10.11 -6.61
C THR A 105 -20.44 -10.84 -6.69
N GLU A 106 -19.88 -10.99 -7.87
CA GLU A 106 -18.57 -11.63 -8.05
C GLU A 106 -17.43 -10.73 -7.58
N ALA A 107 -17.55 -9.42 -7.81
CA ALA A 107 -16.62 -8.44 -7.26
C ALA A 107 -16.55 -8.52 -5.73
N ILE A 108 -17.70 -8.59 -5.04
CA ILE A 108 -17.78 -8.73 -3.59
C ILE A 108 -17.10 -10.03 -3.13
N LYS A 109 -17.34 -11.15 -3.79
CA LYS A 109 -16.66 -12.42 -3.43
C LYS A 109 -15.14 -12.31 -3.52
N ALA A 110 -14.62 -11.64 -4.54
CA ALA A 110 -13.17 -11.42 -4.69
C ALA A 110 -12.62 -10.47 -3.60
N ILE A 111 -13.35 -9.40 -3.29
CA ILE A 111 -13.03 -8.50 -2.19
C ILE A 111 -13.01 -9.25 -0.86
N ASP A 112 -13.98 -10.14 -0.62
CA ASP A 112 -14.08 -10.94 0.60
C ASP A 112 -12.91 -11.91 0.78
N VAL A 113 -12.33 -12.43 -0.29
CA VAL A 113 -11.09 -13.22 -0.23
C VAL A 113 -9.98 -12.40 0.42
N ILE A 114 -9.83 -11.15 0.03
CA ILE A 114 -8.79 -10.25 0.57
C ILE A 114 -9.12 -9.85 2.01
N ARG A 115 -10.37 -9.43 2.28
CA ARG A 115 -10.82 -9.04 3.61
C ARG A 115 -10.63 -10.15 4.63
N THR A 116 -11.09 -11.34 4.32
CA THR A 116 -10.99 -12.49 5.25
C THR A 116 -9.56 -12.95 5.45
N SER A 117 -8.70 -12.89 4.44
CA SER A 117 -7.26 -13.14 4.60
C SER A 117 -6.56 -12.12 5.49
N ALA A 118 -7.05 -10.88 5.49
CA ALA A 118 -6.58 -9.81 6.37
C ALA A 118 -7.15 -9.90 7.81
N GLY A 119 -8.04 -10.85 8.08
CA GLY A 119 -8.70 -11.00 9.38
C GLY A 119 -9.96 -10.16 9.55
N LEU A 120 -10.42 -9.51 8.48
CA LEU A 120 -11.64 -8.69 8.48
C LEU A 120 -12.89 -9.55 8.21
N PRO A 121 -14.08 -9.12 8.66
CA PRO A 121 -15.34 -9.72 8.25
C PRO A 121 -15.58 -9.52 6.76
N ALA A 122 -16.47 -10.32 6.16
CA ALA A 122 -16.93 -10.13 4.80
C ALA A 122 -17.54 -8.73 4.62
N TYR A 123 -17.49 -8.22 3.40
CA TYR A 123 -18.04 -6.91 3.08
C TYR A 123 -19.56 -6.88 3.29
N SER A 124 -20.04 -5.87 3.99
CA SER A 124 -21.46 -5.68 4.31
C SER A 124 -22.02 -4.32 3.83
N GLY A 125 -21.23 -3.60 3.04
CA GLY A 125 -21.64 -2.30 2.50
C GLY A 125 -22.56 -2.42 1.27
N ALA A 126 -22.85 -1.29 0.64
CA ALA A 126 -23.70 -1.24 -0.54
C ALA A 126 -23.01 -1.86 -1.77
N SER A 127 -23.79 -2.56 -2.61
CA SER A 127 -23.31 -3.17 -3.86
C SER A 127 -23.34 -2.21 -5.06
N THR A 128 -23.42 -0.89 -4.83
CA THR A 128 -23.31 0.10 -5.90
C THR A 128 -21.88 0.19 -6.40
N GLU A 129 -21.71 0.54 -7.67
CA GLU A 129 -20.38 0.68 -8.28
C GLU A 129 -19.48 1.62 -7.48
N SER A 130 -19.97 2.78 -7.07
CA SER A 130 -19.18 3.75 -6.28
C SER A 130 -18.73 3.16 -4.94
N ALA A 131 -19.61 2.47 -4.22
CA ALA A 131 -19.27 1.88 -2.92
C ALA A 131 -18.25 0.74 -3.07
N LEU A 132 -18.37 -0.06 -4.12
CA LEU A 132 -17.42 -1.14 -4.40
C LEU A 132 -16.06 -0.61 -4.85
N ILE A 133 -16.00 0.51 -5.59
CA ILE A 133 -14.75 1.19 -5.93
C ILE A 133 -14.10 1.73 -4.65
N ASP A 134 -14.85 2.34 -3.73
CA ASP A 134 -14.31 2.84 -2.47
C ASP A 134 -13.74 1.70 -1.62
N GLU A 135 -14.45 0.59 -1.52
CA GLU A 135 -13.98 -0.59 -0.82
C GLU A 135 -12.75 -1.21 -1.49
N LEU A 136 -12.76 -1.35 -2.82
CA LEU A 136 -11.61 -1.81 -3.59
C LEU A 136 -10.36 -0.98 -3.28
N LEU A 137 -10.48 0.35 -3.34
CA LEU A 137 -9.39 1.28 -3.07
C LEU A 137 -8.92 1.21 -1.62
N ASN A 138 -9.83 0.93 -0.68
CA ASN A 138 -9.48 0.70 0.71
C ASN A 138 -8.66 -0.60 0.85
N GLN A 139 -9.12 -1.71 0.27
CA GLN A 139 -8.37 -2.95 0.31
C GLN A 139 -6.99 -2.82 -0.36
N ARG A 140 -6.90 -2.15 -1.50
CA ARG A 140 -5.62 -1.88 -2.20
C ARG A 140 -4.67 -1.02 -1.38
N ARG A 141 -5.18 -0.04 -0.61
CA ARG A 141 -4.36 0.80 0.28
C ARG A 141 -3.56 -0.02 1.29
N TYR A 142 -4.21 -1.00 1.92
CA TYR A 142 -3.58 -1.85 2.94
C TYR A 142 -2.80 -3.02 2.35
N SER A 143 -3.26 -3.60 1.24
CA SER A 143 -2.56 -4.68 0.57
C SER A 143 -1.25 -4.23 -0.07
N PHE A 144 -1.21 -3.04 -0.68
CA PHE A 144 -0.07 -2.56 -1.48
C PHE A 144 0.71 -1.41 -0.83
N TRP A 145 0.80 -1.44 0.49
CA TRP A 145 1.62 -0.48 1.23
C TRP A 145 3.08 -0.51 0.73
N CYS A 146 3.63 0.66 0.33
CA CYS A 146 4.96 0.85 -0.27
C CYS A 146 5.17 0.17 -1.63
N GLU A 147 4.12 -0.25 -2.33
CA GLU A 147 4.20 -0.86 -3.66
C GLU A 147 3.83 0.10 -4.81
N ASN A 148 3.80 1.39 -4.55
CA ASN A 148 3.56 2.47 -5.52
C ASN A 148 2.19 2.45 -6.24
N HIS A 149 1.18 1.77 -5.69
CA HIS A 149 -0.16 1.69 -6.32
C HIS A 149 -1.06 2.90 -5.97
N ARG A 150 -0.97 3.42 -4.74
CA ARG A 150 -1.96 4.35 -4.18
C ARG A 150 -2.20 5.60 -5.03
N MET A 151 -1.15 6.25 -5.50
CA MET A 151 -1.26 7.46 -6.30
C MET A 151 -1.93 7.20 -7.65
N TYR A 152 -1.56 6.12 -8.33
CA TYR A 152 -2.16 5.74 -9.62
C TYR A 152 -3.63 5.36 -9.46
N ASP A 153 -3.95 4.59 -8.41
CA ASP A 153 -5.31 4.18 -8.11
C ASP A 153 -6.22 5.39 -7.88
N LEU A 154 -5.81 6.33 -7.05
CA LEU A 154 -6.62 7.53 -6.77
C LEU A 154 -6.77 8.41 -8.01
N ARG A 155 -5.74 8.53 -8.84
CA ARG A 155 -5.80 9.34 -10.08
C ARG A 155 -6.76 8.74 -11.09
N ARG A 156 -6.66 7.45 -11.39
CA ARG A 156 -7.52 6.79 -12.39
C ARG A 156 -8.99 6.76 -12.01
N PHE A 157 -9.30 6.81 -10.71
CA PHE A 157 -10.68 6.92 -10.21
C PHE A 157 -11.10 8.35 -9.86
N GLY A 158 -10.30 9.36 -10.18
CA GLY A 158 -10.63 10.77 -9.93
C GLY A 158 -10.68 11.14 -8.44
N LYS A 159 -10.02 10.36 -7.57
CA LYS A 159 -10.05 10.52 -6.10
C LYS A 159 -8.76 11.10 -5.52
N SER A 160 -7.90 11.72 -6.33
CA SER A 160 -6.61 12.28 -5.87
C SER A 160 -6.76 13.28 -4.72
N LEU A 161 -7.84 14.04 -4.69
CA LEU A 161 -8.12 15.01 -3.62
C LEU A 161 -8.44 14.37 -2.27
N SER A 162 -8.58 13.05 -2.18
CA SER A 162 -8.72 12.33 -0.91
C SER A 162 -7.37 12.09 -0.19
N LEU A 163 -6.26 12.43 -0.82
CA LEU A 163 -4.96 12.37 -0.15
C LEU A 163 -4.87 13.48 0.92
N PRO A 164 -4.22 13.21 2.07
CA PRO A 164 -4.06 14.20 3.11
C PRO A 164 -3.17 15.36 2.63
N ILE A 165 -3.49 16.56 3.09
CA ILE A 165 -2.63 17.74 3.01
C ILE A 165 -2.28 18.10 4.45
N ASP A 166 -1.03 17.85 4.83
CA ASP A 166 -0.62 17.88 6.23
C ASP A 166 -0.08 19.24 6.66
N ARG A 167 0.46 20.03 5.72
CA ARG A 167 1.07 21.33 6.01
C ARG A 167 0.53 22.42 5.11
N PRO A 168 0.45 23.67 5.57
CA PRO A 168 0.18 24.80 4.72
C PRO A 168 1.17 24.88 3.56
N GLY A 169 0.66 24.91 2.33
CA GLY A 169 1.48 24.94 1.11
C GLY A 169 1.77 23.59 0.47
N ASP A 170 1.47 22.48 1.14
CA ASP A 170 1.51 21.16 0.50
C ASP A 170 0.44 21.07 -0.60
N GLN A 171 0.77 20.40 -1.69
CA GLN A 171 -0.11 20.27 -2.85
C GLN A 171 -0.17 18.84 -3.34
N ILE A 172 -1.33 18.45 -3.87
CA ILE A 172 -1.52 17.17 -4.54
C ILE A 172 -1.26 17.37 -6.04
N PHE A 173 -0.16 16.81 -6.53
CA PHE A 173 0.20 16.89 -7.94
C PHE A 173 -0.45 15.75 -8.74
N ASN A 174 -1.29 16.11 -9.71
CA ASN A 174 -1.87 15.13 -10.64
C ASN A 174 -0.91 14.77 -11.78
N ILE A 175 0.12 15.56 -12.02
CA ILE A 175 1.12 15.39 -13.07
C ILE A 175 2.49 15.56 -12.43
N PHE A 176 3.44 14.69 -12.74
CA PHE A 176 4.81 14.91 -12.34
C PHE A 176 5.38 16.10 -13.13
N PRO A 177 6.12 17.01 -12.48
CA PRO A 177 6.78 18.09 -13.20
C PRO A 177 7.83 17.50 -14.16
N ILE A 178 7.97 18.13 -15.31
CA ILE A 178 9.06 17.80 -16.24
C ILE A 178 10.38 18.25 -15.58
N PRO A 179 11.40 17.39 -15.49
CA PRO A 179 12.69 17.80 -14.97
C PRO A 179 13.24 19.02 -15.71
N LEU A 180 13.85 19.95 -14.99
CA LEU A 180 14.41 21.18 -15.59
C LEU A 180 15.41 20.87 -16.71
N THR A 181 16.15 19.78 -16.60
CA THR A 181 17.12 19.30 -17.60
C THR A 181 16.51 18.78 -18.89
N GLU A 182 15.21 18.53 -18.92
CA GLU A 182 14.48 18.09 -20.14
C GLU A 182 13.80 19.26 -20.88
N ASN A 183 13.94 20.48 -20.39
CA ASN A 183 13.35 21.69 -20.96
C ASN A 183 14.36 22.53 -21.76
N GLU A 184 15.58 22.03 -22.02
CA GLU A 184 16.64 22.70 -22.78
C GLU A 184 16.66 22.27 -24.27
#